data_3e4534f9b3c4efbba05ff13e0d26b763
#
_entry.id   3e4534f9b3c4efbba05ff13e0d26b763
#
_cell.length_a   1.000
_cell.length_b   1.000
_cell.length_c   1.000
_cell.angle_alpha   90.00
_cell.angle_beta   90.00
_cell.angle_gamma   90.00
#
_symmetry.space_group_name_H-M   'P 1'
#
loop_
_entity.id
_entity.type
_entity.pdbx_description
1 polymer ?
#
loop_
_entity_poly.entity_id
_entity_poly.type
_entity_poly.pdbx_seq_one_letter_code
_entity_poly.pdbx_strand_id
1 'polypeptide(L)'
;MSEAGAPQRQLPYSVRFEWGLDGARAVVPHADLAVVVDVLSFTTCVSVAVDRGAEVFPLPWGDAAASEFAARHNALLAGPRGAGGVSLSPSSLRLATSLERVVLPSPNGSALSHELGNSARLVVAVCLRNAAATADWVHANVPADAVIAVIAAGEKWDRGTLRPALEDELGAGAFIAGLAAAGRRNFAPEAESAAAAFDAAEPRLAGILRGCSSGRELIDAGYADDVDIAGELDGSSVVALLRDGAFGPA
;
A
#
# COMPACT_ATOMS: atom_id res chain seq x y z
N MET A 1 -7.26 -3.54 -26.75
CA MET A 1 -7.44 -2.63 -25.61
C MET A 1 -7.05 -1.25 -26.09
N SER A 2 -7.95 -0.25 -26.02
CA SER A 2 -7.59 1.13 -26.37
C SER A 2 -6.57 1.63 -25.34
N GLU A 3 -5.48 2.23 -25.79
CA GLU A 3 -4.62 3.01 -24.90
C GLU A 3 -5.51 3.98 -24.10
N ALA A 4 -5.28 4.06 -22.78
CA ALA A 4 -5.98 5.03 -21.96
C ALA A 4 -5.79 6.41 -22.60
N GLY A 5 -6.89 7.12 -22.87
CA GLY A 5 -6.85 8.44 -23.51
C GLY A 5 -5.96 9.40 -22.70
N ALA A 6 -5.48 10.45 -23.34
CA ALA A 6 -4.55 11.40 -22.70
C ALA A 6 -5.03 11.93 -21.33
N PRO A 7 -6.31 12.29 -21.11
CA PRO A 7 -6.79 12.78 -19.80
C PRO A 7 -6.65 11.76 -18.66
N GLN A 8 -6.95 10.48 -18.88
CA GLN A 8 -6.85 9.45 -17.84
C GLN A 8 -5.41 9.14 -17.43
N ARG A 9 -4.42 9.57 -18.19
CA ARG A 9 -3.00 9.42 -17.85
C ARG A 9 -2.48 10.50 -16.91
N GLN A 10 -3.28 11.54 -16.64
CA GLN A 10 -2.93 12.65 -15.74
C GLN A 10 -1.56 13.28 -16.06
N LEU A 11 -1.16 13.30 -17.34
CA LEU A 11 0.20 13.72 -17.79
C LEU A 11 0.62 15.13 -17.38
N PRO A 12 -0.26 16.15 -17.27
CA PRO A 12 0.12 17.49 -16.84
C PRO A 12 0.58 17.58 -15.38
N TYR A 13 0.35 16.52 -14.58
CA TYR A 13 0.55 16.53 -13.13
C TYR A 13 1.74 15.69 -12.72
N SER A 14 2.49 16.17 -11.71
CA SER A 14 3.61 15.45 -11.12
C SER A 14 3.20 14.55 -9.95
N VAL A 15 2.07 14.78 -9.30
CA VAL A 15 1.51 13.84 -8.33
C VAL A 15 0.15 13.37 -8.84
N ARG A 16 0.06 12.08 -9.14
CA ARG A 16 -1.10 11.44 -9.76
C ARG A 16 -1.71 10.43 -8.81
N PHE A 17 -3.02 10.22 -8.91
CA PHE A 17 -3.74 9.24 -8.08
C PHE A 17 -4.71 8.44 -8.92
N GLU A 18 -4.70 7.11 -8.75
CA GLU A 18 -5.63 6.20 -9.40
C GLU A 18 -5.87 4.92 -8.59
N TRP A 19 -6.79 4.09 -9.09
CA TRP A 19 -7.25 2.88 -8.44
C TRP A 19 -6.87 1.61 -9.19
N GLY A 20 -6.37 0.61 -8.44
CA GLY A 20 -6.16 -0.76 -8.91
C GLY A 20 -5.21 -0.88 -10.11
N LEU A 21 -5.20 -2.05 -10.73
CA LEU A 21 -4.27 -2.36 -11.83
C LEU A 21 -4.51 -1.53 -13.09
N ASP A 22 -5.77 -1.25 -13.42
CA ASP A 22 -6.07 -0.48 -14.64
C ASP A 22 -5.68 1.00 -14.46
N GLY A 23 -5.92 1.57 -13.26
CA GLY A 23 -5.41 2.88 -12.90
C GLY A 23 -3.88 2.95 -12.89
N ALA A 24 -3.22 1.94 -12.34
CA ALA A 24 -1.76 1.85 -12.37
C ALA A 24 -1.22 1.89 -13.80
N ARG A 25 -1.79 1.10 -14.71
CA ARG A 25 -1.41 1.07 -16.13
C ARG A 25 -1.64 2.42 -16.84
N ALA A 26 -2.59 3.21 -16.35
CA ALA A 26 -2.86 4.53 -16.92
C ALA A 26 -1.83 5.59 -16.47
N VAL A 27 -1.47 5.65 -15.19
CA VAL A 27 -0.73 6.79 -14.61
C VAL A 27 0.73 6.49 -14.26
N VAL A 28 1.13 5.21 -14.12
CA VAL A 28 2.52 4.83 -13.78
C VAL A 28 3.50 4.95 -14.95
N PRO A 29 3.11 4.71 -16.24
CA PRO A 29 4.06 4.92 -17.32
C PRO A 29 4.72 6.30 -17.26
N HIS A 30 6.07 6.30 -17.20
CA HIS A 30 6.88 7.51 -17.02
C HIS A 30 6.83 8.14 -15.60
N ALA A 31 6.35 7.42 -14.59
CA ALA A 31 6.52 7.84 -13.21
C ALA A 31 7.93 7.45 -12.70
N ASP A 32 8.56 8.34 -11.94
CA ASP A 32 9.83 8.08 -11.28
C ASP A 32 9.64 7.25 -10.01
N LEU A 33 8.51 7.46 -9.34
CA LEU A 33 8.11 6.74 -8.14
C LEU A 33 6.66 6.26 -8.27
N ALA A 34 6.42 4.99 -8.02
CA ALA A 34 5.08 4.44 -7.81
C ALA A 34 4.87 4.10 -6.33
N VAL A 35 3.69 4.39 -5.83
CA VAL A 35 3.28 4.17 -4.44
C VAL A 35 2.12 3.21 -4.43
N VAL A 36 2.26 2.08 -3.75
CA VAL A 36 1.17 1.13 -3.51
C VAL A 36 0.53 1.40 -2.15
N VAL A 37 -0.80 1.48 -2.12
CA VAL A 37 -1.59 1.66 -0.90
C VAL A 37 -2.67 0.58 -0.82
N ASP A 38 -2.59 -0.25 0.21
CA ASP A 38 -3.54 -1.34 0.54
C ASP A 38 -3.57 -1.44 2.08
N VAL A 39 -4.38 -0.55 2.69
CA VAL A 39 -4.36 -0.31 4.14
C VAL A 39 -4.89 -1.51 4.92
N LEU A 40 -5.92 -2.17 4.44
CA LEU A 40 -6.50 -3.36 5.05
C LEU A 40 -6.45 -4.56 4.10
N SER A 41 -5.21 -5.23 4.01
CA SER A 41 -4.20 -5.12 5.06
C SER A 41 -2.75 -5.18 4.56
N PHE A 42 -2.51 -5.22 3.24
CA PHE A 42 -1.19 -5.59 2.72
C PHE A 42 -0.11 -4.57 3.11
N THR A 43 -0.29 -3.27 2.83
CA THR A 43 0.76 -2.27 3.11
C THR A 43 0.92 -2.02 4.61
N THR A 44 -0.12 -2.21 5.42
CA THR A 44 0.01 -2.23 6.88
C THR A 44 0.84 -3.43 7.35
N CYS A 45 0.64 -4.61 6.79
CA CYS A 45 1.47 -5.78 7.05
C CYS A 45 2.94 -5.54 6.65
N VAL A 46 3.17 -4.95 5.48
CA VAL A 46 4.52 -4.56 5.03
C VAL A 46 5.16 -3.60 6.03
N SER A 47 4.46 -2.52 6.42
CA SER A 47 4.96 -1.57 7.42
C SER A 47 5.37 -2.27 8.73
N VAL A 48 4.49 -3.12 9.29
CA VAL A 48 4.78 -3.84 10.54
C VAL A 48 5.97 -4.79 10.41
N ALA A 49 6.09 -5.50 9.29
CA ALA A 49 7.21 -6.43 9.08
C ALA A 49 8.54 -5.70 8.89
N VAL A 50 8.55 -4.61 8.12
CA VAL A 50 9.76 -3.80 7.87
C VAL A 50 10.19 -3.05 9.13
N ASP A 51 9.26 -2.57 9.99
CA ASP A 51 9.57 -2.05 11.33
C ASP A 51 10.35 -3.04 12.19
N ARG A 52 10.15 -4.33 11.96
CA ARG A 52 10.84 -5.42 12.65
C ARG A 52 12.14 -5.85 11.96
N GLY A 53 12.54 -5.15 10.88
CA GLY A 53 13.72 -5.46 10.09
C GLY A 53 13.55 -6.62 9.12
N ALA A 54 12.32 -7.05 8.84
CA ALA A 54 12.06 -8.14 7.92
C ALA A 54 12.01 -7.67 6.46
N GLU A 55 12.38 -8.57 5.54
CA GLU A 55 12.12 -8.46 4.11
C GLU A 55 10.77 -9.08 3.76
N VAL A 56 9.94 -8.37 3.01
CA VAL A 56 8.59 -8.82 2.61
C VAL A 56 8.53 -9.03 1.11
N PHE A 57 8.35 -10.27 0.68
CA PHE A 57 8.18 -10.64 -0.72
C PHE A 57 6.69 -10.61 -1.07
N PRO A 58 6.23 -9.66 -1.90
CA PRO A 58 4.86 -9.66 -2.39
C PRO A 58 4.66 -10.81 -3.37
N LEU A 59 3.59 -11.58 -3.18
CA LEU A 59 3.23 -12.66 -4.08
C LEU A 59 1.73 -12.60 -4.42
N PRO A 60 1.31 -12.76 -5.69
CA PRO A 60 -0.10 -12.85 -6.02
C PRO A 60 -0.78 -13.98 -5.26
N TRP A 61 -2.03 -13.75 -4.85
CA TRP A 61 -2.81 -14.75 -4.11
C TRP A 61 -3.08 -16.00 -4.98
N GLY A 62 -2.91 -17.17 -4.37
CA GLY A 62 -3.19 -18.44 -5.06
C GLY A 62 -2.08 -18.92 -6.00
N ASP A 63 -0.90 -18.33 -5.95
CA ASP A 63 0.25 -18.84 -6.70
C ASP A 63 0.63 -20.26 -6.23
N ALA A 64 0.52 -21.23 -7.13
CA ALA A 64 0.84 -22.63 -6.83
C ALA A 64 2.34 -22.82 -6.50
N ALA A 65 3.21 -21.93 -6.93
CA ALA A 65 4.64 -21.95 -6.65
C ALA A 65 5.02 -21.24 -5.34
N ALA A 66 4.05 -20.75 -4.54
CA ALA A 66 4.32 -19.95 -3.34
C ALA A 66 5.26 -20.65 -2.35
N SER A 67 5.06 -21.93 -2.10
CA SER A 67 5.89 -22.71 -1.18
C SER A 67 7.32 -22.89 -1.71
N GLU A 68 7.48 -23.15 -3.01
CA GLU A 68 8.79 -23.25 -3.64
C GLU A 68 9.51 -21.88 -3.68
N PHE A 69 8.75 -20.82 -3.96
CA PHE A 69 9.28 -19.46 -3.91
C PHE A 69 9.80 -19.12 -2.50
N ALA A 70 9.02 -19.40 -1.46
CA ALA A 70 9.41 -19.16 -0.08
C ALA A 70 10.68 -19.96 0.29
N ALA A 71 10.74 -21.22 -0.10
CA ALA A 71 11.93 -22.06 0.14
C ALA A 71 13.19 -21.51 -0.55
N ARG A 72 13.09 -21.07 -1.80
CA ARG A 72 14.22 -20.46 -2.54
C ARG A 72 14.75 -19.19 -1.89
N HIS A 73 13.89 -18.40 -1.26
CA HIS A 73 14.26 -17.16 -0.58
C HIS A 73 14.57 -17.33 0.91
N ASN A 74 14.53 -18.58 1.43
CA ASN A 74 14.63 -18.87 2.86
C ASN A 74 13.67 -17.99 3.68
N ALA A 75 12.43 -17.87 3.21
CA ALA A 75 11.39 -17.01 3.75
C ALA A 75 10.25 -17.83 4.35
N LEU A 76 9.61 -17.30 5.38
CA LEU A 76 8.36 -17.84 5.89
C LEU A 76 7.23 -17.55 4.90
N LEU A 77 6.45 -18.55 4.53
CA LEU A 77 5.23 -18.33 3.76
C LEU A 77 4.08 -17.97 4.71
N ALA A 78 3.51 -16.78 4.56
CA ALA A 78 2.33 -16.40 5.30
C ALA A 78 1.12 -17.27 4.90
N GLY A 79 0.47 -17.83 5.91
CA GLY A 79 -0.69 -18.71 5.74
C GLY A 79 -2.03 -17.97 5.74
N PRO A 80 -3.14 -18.70 5.66
CA PRO A 80 -4.47 -18.15 5.84
C PRO A 80 -4.65 -17.57 7.26
N ARG A 81 -5.47 -16.52 7.39
CA ARG A 81 -5.90 -16.04 8.71
C ARG A 81 -6.58 -17.15 9.50
N GLY A 82 -6.29 -17.23 10.80
CA GLY A 82 -6.86 -18.24 11.70
C GLY A 82 -6.22 -19.62 11.66
N ALA A 83 -5.26 -19.89 10.75
CA ALA A 83 -4.55 -21.17 10.72
C ALA A 83 -3.38 -21.28 11.71
N GLY A 84 -3.14 -20.22 12.50
CA GLY A 84 -1.98 -20.08 13.37
C GLY A 84 -0.75 -19.57 12.60
N GLY A 85 0.16 -18.90 13.31
CA GLY A 85 1.37 -18.31 12.71
C GLY A 85 1.11 -17.01 11.94
N VAL A 86 2.06 -16.67 11.06
CA VAL A 86 2.04 -15.44 10.27
C VAL A 86 1.05 -15.54 9.12
N SER A 87 0.29 -14.49 8.92
CA SER A 87 -0.72 -14.38 7.85
C SER A 87 -0.79 -12.94 7.33
N LEU A 88 -1.71 -12.65 6.39
CA LEU A 88 -2.02 -11.28 5.95
C LEU A 88 -2.78 -10.52 7.06
N SER A 89 -2.19 -10.49 8.25
CA SER A 89 -2.70 -9.85 9.46
C SER A 89 -1.53 -9.11 10.13
N PRO A 90 -1.58 -7.77 10.25
CA PRO A 90 -0.53 -7.01 10.91
C PRO A 90 -0.32 -7.43 12.37
N SER A 91 -1.38 -7.85 13.07
CA SER A 91 -1.29 -8.39 14.44
C SER A 91 -0.44 -9.67 14.46
N SER A 92 -0.65 -10.60 13.52
CA SER A 92 0.15 -11.83 13.45
C SER A 92 1.63 -11.57 13.19
N LEU A 93 1.94 -10.59 12.33
CA LEU A 93 3.31 -10.16 12.04
C LEU A 93 3.95 -9.49 13.26
N ARG A 94 3.20 -8.64 13.98
CA ARG A 94 3.66 -7.95 15.19
C ARG A 94 4.03 -8.94 16.30
N LEU A 95 3.28 -10.02 16.45
CA LEU A 95 3.44 -11.03 17.49
C LEU A 95 4.40 -12.18 17.13
N ALA A 96 4.84 -12.28 15.88
CA ALA A 96 5.76 -13.33 15.45
C ALA A 96 7.05 -13.31 16.27
N THR A 97 7.52 -14.47 16.74
CA THR A 97 8.73 -14.59 17.57
C THR A 97 10.01 -14.38 16.76
N SER A 98 10.00 -14.77 15.48
CA SER A 98 11.09 -14.56 14.53
C SER A 98 10.49 -14.16 13.18
N LEU A 99 11.02 -13.11 12.59
CA LEU A 99 10.56 -12.60 11.31
C LEU A 99 11.73 -11.90 10.59
N GLU A 100 12.45 -12.66 9.77
CA GLU A 100 13.54 -12.11 8.95
C GLU A 100 13.11 -11.91 7.50
N ARG A 101 12.42 -12.91 6.94
CA ARG A 101 11.91 -12.91 5.56
C ARG A 101 10.53 -13.53 5.52
N VAL A 102 9.60 -12.87 4.86
CA VAL A 102 8.23 -13.37 4.70
C VAL A 102 7.74 -13.22 3.28
N VAL A 103 7.20 -14.28 2.70
CA VAL A 103 6.38 -14.22 1.49
C VAL A 103 4.96 -13.93 1.94
N LEU A 104 4.39 -12.84 1.46
CA LEU A 104 3.10 -12.33 1.88
C LEU A 104 2.12 -12.31 0.70
N PRO A 105 1.35 -13.40 0.47
CA PRO A 105 0.33 -13.40 -0.55
C PRO A 105 -0.80 -12.42 -0.25
N SER A 106 -1.22 -11.65 -1.26
CA SER A 106 -2.36 -10.73 -1.17
C SER A 106 -3.10 -10.68 -2.51
N PRO A 107 -4.44 -10.60 -2.50
CA PRO A 107 -5.22 -10.53 -3.74
C PRO A 107 -5.10 -9.18 -4.48
N ASN A 108 -4.80 -8.09 -3.76
CA ASN A 108 -4.79 -6.73 -4.28
C ASN A 108 -3.37 -6.14 -4.22
N GLY A 109 -2.85 -5.81 -3.06
CA GLY A 109 -1.57 -5.11 -2.88
C GLY A 109 -0.36 -5.84 -3.43
N SER A 110 -0.27 -7.18 -3.30
CA SER A 110 0.84 -7.94 -3.86
C SER A 110 0.80 -7.98 -5.39
N ALA A 111 -0.39 -8.17 -5.99
CA ALA A 111 -0.54 -8.13 -7.45
C ALA A 111 -0.16 -6.76 -8.01
N LEU A 112 -0.59 -5.70 -7.33
CA LEU A 112 -0.23 -4.33 -7.67
C LEU A 112 1.28 -4.09 -7.53
N SER A 113 1.88 -4.52 -6.41
CA SER A 113 3.33 -4.39 -6.18
C SER A 113 4.16 -5.08 -7.26
N HIS A 114 3.72 -6.24 -7.74
CA HIS A 114 4.37 -6.96 -8.84
C HIS A 114 4.30 -6.18 -10.16
N GLU A 115 3.13 -5.65 -10.51
CA GLU A 115 2.96 -4.82 -11.72
C GLU A 115 3.83 -3.56 -11.65
N LEU A 116 3.83 -2.86 -10.50
CA LEU A 116 4.60 -1.64 -10.29
C LEU A 116 6.11 -1.90 -10.33
N GLY A 117 6.57 -3.00 -9.74
CA GLY A 117 7.99 -3.39 -9.75
C GLY A 117 8.55 -3.61 -11.16
N ASN A 118 7.68 -3.95 -12.13
CA ASN A 118 8.06 -4.11 -13.53
C ASN A 118 7.94 -2.80 -14.35
N SER A 119 7.25 -1.78 -13.82
CA SER A 119 6.82 -0.62 -14.59
C SER A 119 7.40 0.70 -14.10
N ALA A 120 7.81 0.79 -12.82
CA ALA A 120 8.34 2.00 -12.20
C ALA A 120 9.80 1.82 -11.76
N ARG A 121 10.54 2.93 -11.71
CA ARG A 121 11.94 2.93 -11.26
C ARG A 121 12.08 2.69 -9.77
N LEU A 122 11.19 3.28 -8.98
CA LEU A 122 11.11 3.12 -7.53
C LEU A 122 9.68 2.75 -7.15
N VAL A 123 9.53 1.84 -6.20
CA VAL A 123 8.22 1.45 -5.64
C VAL A 123 8.29 1.47 -4.13
N VAL A 124 7.36 2.17 -3.48
CA VAL A 124 7.22 2.17 -2.02
C VAL A 124 5.84 1.68 -1.60
N ALA A 125 5.77 0.99 -0.47
CA ALA A 125 4.51 0.61 0.17
C ALA A 125 4.13 1.64 1.24
N VAL A 126 2.94 2.21 1.11
CA VAL A 126 2.42 3.22 2.03
C VAL A 126 1.12 2.75 2.66
N CYS A 127 0.97 3.01 3.93
CA CYS A 127 -0.26 2.95 4.70
C CYS A 127 -0.30 4.14 5.67
N LEU A 128 -1.36 4.25 6.46
CA LEU A 128 -1.49 5.32 7.45
C LEU A 128 -0.32 5.34 8.45
N ARG A 129 0.27 4.17 8.75
CA ARG A 129 1.36 4.06 9.73
C ARG A 129 2.66 4.75 9.33
N ASN A 130 2.98 4.80 8.02
CA ASN A 130 4.26 5.30 7.52
C ASN A 130 4.09 6.44 6.50
N ALA A 131 2.90 7.04 6.43
CA ALA A 131 2.58 8.07 5.42
C ALA A 131 3.50 9.29 5.53
N ALA A 132 3.63 9.89 6.72
CA ALA A 132 4.49 11.06 6.93
C ALA A 132 5.97 10.72 6.71
N ALA A 133 6.47 9.64 7.29
CA ALA A 133 7.87 9.22 7.12
C ALA A 133 8.23 8.97 5.65
N THR A 134 7.30 8.39 4.87
CA THR A 134 7.51 8.16 3.45
C THR A 134 7.47 9.48 2.66
N ALA A 135 6.57 10.41 3.00
CA ALA A 135 6.52 11.73 2.36
C ALA A 135 7.81 12.52 2.60
N ASP A 136 8.33 12.52 3.82
CA ASP A 136 9.61 13.14 4.18
C ASP A 136 10.79 12.51 3.44
N TRP A 137 10.81 11.19 3.36
CA TRP A 137 11.84 10.47 2.61
C TRP A 137 11.80 10.82 1.11
N VAL A 138 10.60 10.88 0.52
CA VAL A 138 10.42 11.30 -0.88
C VAL A 138 10.89 12.74 -1.08
N HIS A 139 10.60 13.64 -0.15
CA HIS A 139 11.08 15.02 -0.21
C HIS A 139 12.61 15.10 -0.24
N ALA A 140 13.27 14.28 0.57
CA ALA A 140 14.73 14.29 0.72
C ALA A 140 15.48 13.55 -0.40
N ASN A 141 14.88 12.50 -1.01
CA ASN A 141 15.60 11.54 -1.87
C ASN A 141 15.11 11.50 -3.31
N VAL A 142 13.94 12.07 -3.62
CA VAL A 142 13.34 12.05 -4.96
C VAL A 142 13.32 13.47 -5.53
N PRO A 143 13.82 13.70 -6.77
CA PRO A 143 13.88 15.01 -7.39
C PRO A 143 12.56 15.79 -7.30
N ALA A 144 12.63 17.12 -7.14
CA ALA A 144 11.44 17.94 -6.92
C ALA A 144 10.47 17.94 -8.12
N ASP A 145 10.98 17.72 -9.32
CA ASP A 145 10.24 17.62 -10.59
C ASP A 145 9.83 16.18 -10.95
N ALA A 146 10.20 15.19 -10.13
CA ALA A 146 9.86 13.80 -10.37
C ALA A 146 8.34 13.56 -10.35
N VAL A 147 7.91 12.64 -11.22
CA VAL A 147 6.51 12.21 -11.30
C VAL A 147 6.26 11.08 -10.32
N ILE A 148 5.26 11.26 -9.46
CA ILE A 148 4.83 10.31 -8.42
C ILE A 148 3.43 9.80 -8.77
N ALA A 149 3.28 8.50 -8.94
CA ALA A 149 1.99 7.85 -9.16
C ALA A 149 1.56 7.10 -7.89
N VAL A 150 0.48 7.54 -7.25
CA VAL A 150 -0.09 6.91 -6.05
C VAL A 150 -1.24 6.03 -6.47
N ILE A 151 -1.17 4.75 -6.11
CA ILE A 151 -2.18 3.75 -6.52
C ILE A 151 -2.81 3.14 -5.27
N ALA A 152 -4.09 3.45 -5.05
CA ALA A 152 -4.93 2.76 -4.09
C ALA A 152 -5.34 1.39 -4.68
N ALA A 153 -5.10 0.32 -3.94
CA ALA A 153 -5.36 -1.03 -4.43
C ALA A 153 -6.87 -1.27 -4.62
N GLY A 154 -7.66 -0.80 -3.67
CA GLY A 154 -9.07 -1.10 -3.59
C GLY A 154 -9.34 -2.58 -3.31
N GLU A 155 -10.62 -2.90 -3.21
CA GLU A 155 -11.14 -4.25 -3.00
C GLU A 155 -11.86 -4.78 -4.26
N LYS A 156 -12.42 -5.96 -4.18
CA LYS A 156 -13.19 -6.56 -5.27
C LYS A 156 -14.63 -6.82 -4.87
N TRP A 157 -15.55 -6.50 -5.77
CA TRP A 157 -16.91 -7.02 -5.70
C TRP A 157 -16.91 -8.52 -6.01
N ASP A 158 -17.97 -9.23 -5.64
CA ASP A 158 -18.14 -10.68 -5.90
C ASP A 158 -17.92 -11.07 -7.38
N ARG A 159 -18.17 -10.13 -8.30
CA ARG A 159 -17.96 -10.30 -9.74
C ARG A 159 -16.53 -10.03 -10.19
N GLY A 160 -15.62 -9.73 -9.25
CA GLY A 160 -14.21 -9.46 -9.53
C GLY A 160 -13.89 -8.06 -10.04
N THR A 161 -14.86 -7.17 -10.17
CA THR A 161 -14.63 -5.76 -10.52
C THR A 161 -14.12 -4.99 -9.32
N LEU A 162 -13.37 -3.91 -9.56
CA LEU A 162 -12.83 -3.04 -8.54
C LEU A 162 -13.95 -2.42 -7.67
N ARG A 163 -13.78 -2.47 -6.36
CA ARG A 163 -14.53 -1.73 -5.35
C ARG A 163 -13.58 -0.71 -4.72
N PRO A 164 -13.78 0.60 -4.90
CA PRO A 164 -13.00 1.60 -4.16
C PRO A 164 -13.12 1.33 -2.65
N ALA A 165 -12.01 1.39 -1.94
CA ALA A 165 -11.90 1.09 -0.52
C ALA A 165 -11.53 2.38 0.24
N LEU A 166 -12.40 2.83 1.14
CA LEU A 166 -12.24 4.12 1.81
C LEU A 166 -10.92 4.22 2.57
N GLU A 167 -10.50 3.14 3.21
CA GLU A 167 -9.25 3.06 3.94
C GLU A 167 -8.02 3.29 3.05
N ASP A 168 -8.05 2.81 1.80
CA ASP A 168 -6.96 3.00 0.83
C ASP A 168 -6.93 4.44 0.32
N GLU A 169 -8.11 5.06 0.09
CA GLU A 169 -8.21 6.48 -0.24
C GLU A 169 -7.61 7.34 0.87
N LEU A 170 -7.92 7.03 2.14
CA LEU A 170 -7.39 7.76 3.29
C LEU A 170 -5.89 7.54 3.48
N GLY A 171 -5.39 6.34 3.25
CA GLY A 171 -3.94 6.05 3.29
C GLY A 171 -3.18 6.79 2.19
N ALA A 172 -3.73 6.80 0.96
CA ALA A 172 -3.19 7.57 -0.16
C ALA A 172 -3.26 9.07 0.14
N GLY A 173 -4.39 9.54 0.67
CA GLY A 173 -4.61 10.93 1.05
C GLY A 173 -3.62 11.42 2.10
N ALA A 174 -3.35 10.63 3.14
CA ALA A 174 -2.37 10.94 4.18
C ALA A 174 -0.96 11.17 3.58
N PHE A 175 -0.53 10.28 2.69
CA PHE A 175 0.75 10.44 2.00
C PHE A 175 0.78 11.67 1.09
N ILE A 176 -0.28 11.91 0.31
CA ILE A 176 -0.37 13.06 -0.62
C ILE A 176 -0.40 14.38 0.17
N ALA A 177 -1.13 14.46 1.30
CA ALA A 177 -1.13 15.60 2.19
C ALA A 177 0.28 15.85 2.77
N GLY A 178 0.99 14.79 3.17
CA GLY A 178 2.39 14.86 3.59
C GLY A 178 3.31 15.42 2.49
N LEU A 179 3.15 14.99 1.24
CA LEU A 179 3.90 15.55 0.10
C LEU A 179 3.61 17.05 -0.09
N ALA A 180 2.35 17.46 0.04
CA ALA A 180 1.96 18.86 -0.07
C ALA A 180 2.57 19.72 1.06
N ALA A 181 2.55 19.22 2.30
CA ALA A 181 3.18 19.83 3.46
C ALA A 181 4.72 19.95 3.30
N ALA A 182 5.36 18.93 2.73
CA ALA A 182 6.78 18.91 2.39
C ALA A 182 7.15 19.83 1.19
N GLY A 183 6.18 20.48 0.57
CA GLY A 183 6.42 21.48 -0.47
C GLY A 183 6.25 20.99 -1.91
N ARG A 184 5.82 19.75 -2.15
CA ARG A 184 5.46 19.31 -3.50
C ARG A 184 4.29 20.14 -4.06
N ARG A 185 4.24 20.23 -5.38
CA ARG A 185 3.23 21.04 -6.11
C ARG A 185 2.76 20.23 -7.34
N ASN A 186 1.75 20.76 -8.03
CA ASN A 186 1.23 20.21 -9.27
C ASN A 186 0.59 18.83 -9.10
N PHE A 187 -0.41 18.76 -8.22
CA PHE A 187 -1.22 17.57 -7.95
C PHE A 187 -2.35 17.45 -8.97
N ALA A 188 -2.66 16.23 -9.38
CA ALA A 188 -3.89 15.95 -10.11
C ALA A 188 -5.12 16.21 -9.21
N PRO A 189 -6.27 16.64 -9.78
CA PRO A 189 -7.49 16.84 -8.99
C PRO A 189 -7.91 15.63 -8.17
N GLU A 190 -7.68 14.42 -8.69
CA GLU A 190 -7.92 13.16 -8.00
C GLU A 190 -7.01 13.02 -6.76
N ALA A 191 -5.75 13.41 -6.86
CA ALA A 191 -4.82 13.42 -5.74
C ALA A 191 -5.20 14.48 -4.69
N GLU A 192 -5.59 15.69 -5.11
CA GLU A 192 -6.08 16.73 -4.20
C GLU A 192 -7.35 16.29 -3.48
N SER A 193 -8.25 15.58 -4.16
CA SER A 193 -9.47 15.03 -3.56
C SER A 193 -9.16 14.00 -2.47
N ALA A 194 -8.22 13.07 -2.72
CA ALA A 194 -7.80 12.07 -1.73
C ALA A 194 -7.16 12.74 -0.50
N ALA A 195 -6.31 13.75 -0.68
CA ALA A 195 -5.74 14.52 0.43
C ALA A 195 -6.82 15.23 1.25
N ALA A 196 -7.76 15.90 0.60
CA ALA A 196 -8.87 16.57 1.28
C ALA A 196 -9.78 15.59 2.03
N ALA A 197 -10.01 14.39 1.49
CA ALA A 197 -10.75 13.32 2.16
C ALA A 197 -10.03 12.88 3.45
N PHE A 198 -8.71 12.72 3.41
CA PHE A 198 -7.92 12.41 4.59
C PHE A 198 -7.98 13.53 5.63
N ASP A 199 -7.74 14.79 5.26
CA ASP A 199 -7.76 15.93 6.17
C ASP A 199 -9.11 16.01 6.92
N ALA A 200 -10.21 15.78 6.22
CA ALA A 200 -11.55 15.77 6.81
C ALA A 200 -11.80 14.55 7.72
N ALA A 201 -11.14 13.43 7.47
CA ALA A 201 -11.30 12.18 8.20
C ALA A 201 -10.38 12.07 9.42
N GLU A 202 -9.20 12.68 9.39
CA GLU A 202 -8.13 12.54 10.37
C GLU A 202 -8.61 12.65 11.83
N PRO A 203 -9.42 13.66 12.25
CA PRO A 203 -9.87 13.79 13.65
C PRO A 203 -10.73 12.61 14.14
N ARG A 204 -11.22 11.77 13.22
CA ARG A 204 -12.10 10.63 13.52
C ARG A 204 -11.61 9.34 12.87
N LEU A 205 -10.34 9.29 12.44
CA LEU A 205 -9.76 8.25 11.59
C LEU A 205 -10.01 6.84 12.13
N ALA A 206 -9.71 6.58 13.39
CA ALA A 206 -9.92 5.27 14.02
C ALA A 206 -11.40 4.80 13.95
N GLY A 207 -12.34 5.72 14.20
CA GLY A 207 -13.77 5.43 14.09
C GLY A 207 -14.20 5.16 12.65
N ILE A 208 -13.65 5.88 11.69
CA ILE A 208 -13.93 5.69 10.27
C ILE A 208 -13.40 4.34 9.80
N LEU A 209 -12.16 3.96 10.15
CA LEU A 209 -11.58 2.67 9.78
C LEU A 209 -12.39 1.50 10.36
N ARG A 210 -12.80 1.59 11.62
CA ARG A 210 -13.65 0.57 12.23
C ARG A 210 -15.05 0.51 11.62
N GLY A 211 -15.54 1.60 11.05
CA GLY A 211 -16.87 1.73 10.45
C GLY A 211 -16.94 1.49 8.95
N CYS A 212 -15.83 1.57 8.21
CA CYS A 212 -15.81 1.31 6.78
C CYS A 212 -16.09 -0.17 6.45
N SER A 213 -16.40 -0.47 5.20
CA SER A 213 -16.78 -1.83 4.78
C SER A 213 -15.73 -2.87 5.14
N SER A 214 -14.49 -2.67 4.71
CA SER A 214 -13.39 -3.61 4.96
C SER A 214 -13.03 -3.71 6.45
N GLY A 215 -13.09 -2.59 7.20
CA GLY A 215 -12.89 -2.60 8.65
C GLY A 215 -13.95 -3.42 9.38
N ARG A 216 -15.21 -3.28 9.00
CA ARG A 216 -16.30 -4.10 9.55
C ARG A 216 -16.17 -5.56 9.19
N GLU A 217 -15.83 -5.88 7.94
CA GLU A 217 -15.58 -7.26 7.50
C GLU A 217 -14.51 -7.94 8.37
N LEU A 218 -13.40 -7.24 8.66
CA LEU A 218 -12.34 -7.76 9.53
C LEU A 218 -12.78 -7.89 10.99
N ILE A 219 -13.48 -6.91 11.54
CA ILE A 219 -13.97 -6.94 12.93
C ILE A 219 -14.97 -8.09 13.12
N ASP A 220 -15.91 -8.25 12.19
CA ASP A 220 -16.92 -9.30 12.24
C ASP A 220 -16.28 -10.71 12.09
N ALA A 221 -15.13 -10.79 11.40
CA ALA A 221 -14.31 -11.99 11.31
C ALA A 221 -13.37 -12.23 12.52
N GLY A 222 -13.37 -11.34 13.53
CA GLY A 222 -12.56 -11.47 14.74
C GLY A 222 -11.17 -10.83 14.67
N TYR A 223 -10.90 -9.94 13.68
CA TYR A 223 -9.60 -9.29 13.46
C TYR A 223 -9.63 -7.79 13.78
N ALA A 224 -10.30 -7.39 14.86
CA ALA A 224 -10.40 -5.99 15.28
C ALA A 224 -9.02 -5.36 15.51
N ASP A 225 -8.07 -6.10 16.06
CA ASP A 225 -6.70 -5.64 16.31
C ASP A 225 -5.98 -5.25 15.01
N ASP A 226 -6.27 -5.93 13.89
CA ASP A 226 -5.70 -5.60 12.58
C ASP A 226 -6.15 -4.20 12.11
N VAL A 227 -7.42 -3.87 12.36
CA VAL A 227 -7.98 -2.56 12.02
C VAL A 227 -7.41 -1.47 12.92
N ASP A 228 -7.23 -1.76 14.21
CA ASP A 228 -6.63 -0.82 15.17
C ASP A 228 -5.16 -0.53 14.82
N ILE A 229 -4.38 -1.55 14.46
CA ILE A 229 -3.00 -1.39 13.99
C ILE A 229 -2.95 -0.57 12.70
N ALA A 230 -3.85 -0.81 11.75
CA ALA A 230 -3.91 -0.03 10.51
C ALA A 230 -4.23 1.45 10.77
N GLY A 231 -4.95 1.75 11.86
CA GLY A 231 -5.29 3.11 12.29
C GLY A 231 -4.22 3.84 13.10
N GLU A 232 -3.06 3.24 13.35
CA GLU A 232 -1.94 3.88 14.05
C GLU A 232 -1.28 4.93 13.13
N LEU A 233 -1.90 6.09 12.98
CA LEU A 233 -1.38 7.16 12.12
C LEU A 233 0.05 7.53 12.54
N ASP A 234 0.96 7.53 11.55
CA ASP A 234 2.40 7.82 11.71
C ASP A 234 3.10 7.00 12.81
N GLY A 235 2.58 5.80 13.08
CA GLY A 235 3.13 4.86 14.07
C GLY A 235 4.43 4.16 13.64
N SER A 236 4.95 4.44 12.44
CA SER A 236 6.20 3.93 11.89
C SER A 236 7.02 5.05 11.24
N SER A 237 8.32 5.04 11.52
CA SER A 237 9.29 5.92 10.84
C SER A 237 10.02 5.25 9.68
N VAL A 238 9.66 4.00 9.34
CA VAL A 238 10.37 3.21 8.33
C VAL A 238 9.66 3.30 6.98
N VAL A 239 10.44 3.59 5.96
CA VAL A 239 10.00 3.60 4.56
C VAL A 239 10.20 2.22 3.96
N ALA A 240 9.13 1.61 3.48
CA ALA A 240 9.16 0.28 2.85
C ALA A 240 9.41 0.44 1.34
N LEU A 241 10.65 0.23 0.91
CA LEU A 241 11.08 0.33 -0.49
C LEU A 241 11.25 -1.05 -1.11
N LEU A 242 10.71 -1.24 -2.31
CA LEU A 242 10.85 -2.48 -3.09
C LEU A 242 12.22 -2.49 -3.78
N ARG A 243 13.05 -3.48 -3.44
CA ARG A 243 14.36 -3.75 -4.06
C ARG A 243 14.50 -5.25 -4.26
N ASP A 244 14.98 -5.66 -5.41
CA ASP A 244 15.23 -7.08 -5.73
C ASP A 244 14.03 -8.02 -5.44
N GLY A 245 12.82 -7.49 -5.63
CA GLY A 245 11.58 -8.22 -5.44
C GLY A 245 11.06 -8.30 -4.00
N ALA A 246 11.70 -7.64 -3.03
CA ALA A 246 11.24 -7.56 -1.65
C ALA A 246 11.13 -6.12 -1.15
N PHE A 247 10.12 -5.85 -0.30
CA PHE A 247 10.07 -4.63 0.50
C PHE A 247 11.00 -4.77 1.71
N GLY A 248 11.86 -3.77 1.89
CA GLY A 248 12.72 -3.61 3.05
C GLY A 248 12.88 -2.12 3.39
N PRO A 249 13.67 -1.77 4.42
CA PRO A 249 13.92 -0.37 4.78
C PRO A 249 14.67 0.36 3.64
N ALA A 250 14.31 1.63 3.38
CA ALA A 250 14.88 2.47 2.32
C ALA A 250 16.36 2.81 2.52
#